data_09bf3041fa7c8d0c7d6d3e294ede2c60
#
_entry.id   09bf3041fa7c8d0c7d6d3e294ede2c60
#
_cell.length_a   1.000
_cell.length_b   1.000
_cell.length_c   1.000
_cell.angle_alpha   90.00
_cell.angle_beta   90.00
_cell.angle_gamma   90.00
#
_symmetry.space_group_name_H-M   'P 1'
#
loop_
_entity.id
_entity.type
_entity.pdbx_description
1 polymer ?
#
loop_
_entity_poly.entity_id
_entity_poly.type
_entity_poly.pdbx_seq_one_letter_code
_entity_poly.pdbx_strand_id
1 'polypeptide(L)'
;MTSEATANVLALDIGGANLKAADGGNYACADFFPLWRTPEKLSEAIATLVAAAPPRSAWVVTMTGELADCFRTKRAGVAAIVDAVVVAAGPQVEVSIYLTDGTFVRPAEAKLRSLEAAASNWHATATLVARRFAPAAGLLIDIGSTTCDVVPFAAGVAAPLGRTDPERLASGELIYTGVVRSPVCALVQTLPWRGKPCGVAQELFATTLDAYLMLGDLPEDPTNTNTADGRPATRELAHERLGRCVCADRESFDVADARAAAKAILDAQLGQLAAAWRRVVERSARPIELVVVAGQGEFLAQRLLRHVGWEGRTVSLAAEIGAAASQVAPAFALAQLADERRRS
;
A
#
# COMPACT_ATOMS: atom_id res chain seq x y z
N MET A 1 -10.85 4.71 35.88
CA MET A 1 -11.50 4.66 34.57
C MET A 1 -11.24 6.01 33.92
N THR A 2 -10.13 6.15 33.23
CA THR A 2 -9.81 7.35 32.44
C THR A 2 -10.63 7.27 31.15
N SER A 3 -11.57 8.22 30.99
CA SER A 3 -12.26 8.45 29.73
C SER A 3 -11.20 8.64 28.63
N GLU A 4 -11.01 7.65 27.77
CA GLU A 4 -10.32 7.84 26.51
C GLU A 4 -11.09 8.91 25.75
N ALA A 5 -10.52 10.10 25.66
CA ALA A 5 -11.05 11.16 24.81
C ALA A 5 -11.01 10.60 23.37
N THR A 6 -12.16 10.13 22.87
CA THR A 6 -12.30 9.67 21.48
C THR A 6 -11.80 10.75 20.55
N ALA A 7 -10.82 10.41 19.73
CA ALA A 7 -10.28 11.31 18.72
C ALA A 7 -11.43 11.93 17.91
N ASN A 8 -11.49 13.26 17.84
CA ASN A 8 -12.56 13.98 17.13
C ASN A 8 -12.27 14.12 15.63
N VAL A 9 -11.48 13.22 15.11
CA VAL A 9 -10.94 13.24 13.74
C VAL A 9 -11.32 11.96 13.03
N LEU A 10 -11.73 12.06 11.76
CA LEU A 10 -11.79 10.95 10.81
C LEU A 10 -10.69 11.16 9.77
N ALA A 11 -9.88 10.15 9.55
CA ALA A 11 -8.83 10.18 8.52
C ALA A 11 -9.25 9.38 7.30
N LEU A 12 -8.92 9.89 6.13
CA LEU A 12 -9.19 9.28 4.82
C LEU A 12 -7.87 9.07 4.05
N ASP A 13 -7.72 7.91 3.43
CA ASP A 13 -6.68 7.62 2.44
C ASP A 13 -7.37 7.34 1.10
N ILE A 14 -7.25 8.28 0.17
CA ILE A 14 -7.93 8.24 -1.14
C ILE A 14 -6.97 7.62 -2.16
N GLY A 15 -7.07 6.31 -2.32
CA GLY A 15 -6.27 5.57 -3.29
C GLY A 15 -6.90 5.52 -4.69
N GLY A 16 -6.10 5.09 -5.68
CA GLY A 16 -6.60 4.89 -7.05
C GLY A 16 -7.59 3.72 -7.18
N ALA A 17 -7.47 2.70 -6.34
CA ALA A 17 -8.30 1.49 -6.38
C ALA A 17 -9.12 1.25 -5.12
N ASN A 18 -8.77 1.87 -4.00
CA ASN A 18 -9.43 1.67 -2.71
C ASN A 18 -9.53 3.01 -1.98
N LEU A 19 -10.66 3.21 -1.32
CA LEU A 19 -10.86 4.27 -0.33
C LEU A 19 -10.74 3.65 1.06
N LYS A 20 -10.07 4.33 1.97
CA LYS A 20 -9.89 3.85 3.34
C LYS A 20 -10.22 4.94 4.33
N ALA A 21 -10.83 4.58 5.46
CA ALA A 21 -11.12 5.50 6.55
C ALA A 21 -10.78 4.88 7.91
N ALA A 22 -10.32 5.72 8.85
CA ALA A 22 -10.07 5.33 10.22
C ALA A 22 -10.21 6.53 11.16
N ASP A 23 -10.55 6.27 12.44
CA ASP A 23 -10.60 7.31 13.48
C ASP A 23 -9.39 7.28 14.43
N GLY A 24 -8.41 6.44 14.14
CA GLY A 24 -7.24 6.23 15.01
C GLY A 24 -7.53 5.41 16.27
N GLY A 25 -8.74 4.88 16.41
CA GLY A 25 -9.19 4.03 17.49
C GLY A 25 -9.83 2.74 16.97
N ASN A 26 -11.14 2.60 17.17
CA ASN A 26 -11.86 1.36 16.88
C ASN A 26 -12.53 1.33 15.50
N TYR A 27 -12.61 2.44 14.79
CA TYR A 27 -13.21 2.48 13.46
C TYR A 27 -12.13 2.41 12.39
N ALA A 28 -12.26 1.41 11.53
CA ALA A 28 -11.41 1.20 10.36
C ALA A 28 -12.24 0.54 9.26
N CYS A 29 -12.26 1.09 8.06
CA CYS A 29 -12.93 0.50 6.91
C CYS A 29 -12.20 0.79 5.61
N ALA A 30 -12.44 -0.06 4.61
CA ALA A 30 -11.90 0.08 3.27
C ALA A 30 -12.94 -0.42 2.26
N ASP A 31 -13.10 0.33 1.16
CA ASP A 31 -13.97 -0.04 0.05
C ASP A 31 -13.19 -0.01 -1.27
N PHE A 32 -13.53 -0.94 -2.16
CA PHE A 32 -13.02 -0.91 -3.53
C PHE A 32 -13.73 0.18 -4.33
N PHE A 33 -12.94 1.11 -4.86
CA PHE A 33 -13.42 2.18 -5.73
C PHE A 33 -12.44 2.41 -6.88
N PRO A 34 -12.77 2.00 -8.11
CA PRO A 34 -11.90 2.18 -9.27
C PRO A 34 -11.95 3.65 -9.76
N LEU A 35 -11.18 4.52 -9.12
CA LEU A 35 -11.17 5.97 -9.38
C LEU A 35 -10.97 6.30 -10.86
N TRP A 36 -10.15 5.53 -11.55
CA TRP A 36 -9.87 5.72 -13.00
C TRP A 36 -11.08 5.48 -13.91
N ARG A 37 -12.13 4.80 -13.43
CA ARG A 37 -13.35 4.49 -14.22
C ARG A 37 -14.47 5.50 -13.99
N THR A 38 -14.63 5.96 -12.75
CA THR A 38 -15.79 6.78 -12.32
C THR A 38 -15.34 7.90 -11.39
N PRO A 39 -14.38 8.78 -11.81
CA PRO A 39 -13.88 9.85 -10.95
C PRO A 39 -14.97 10.83 -10.50
N GLU A 40 -16.02 10.99 -11.30
CA GLU A 40 -17.18 11.87 -11.01
C GLU A 40 -18.01 11.37 -9.81
N LYS A 41 -17.91 10.09 -9.45
CA LYS A 41 -18.62 9.50 -8.29
C LYS A 41 -17.80 9.51 -7.00
N LEU A 42 -16.59 10.08 -7.01
CA LEU A 42 -15.69 10.00 -5.86
C LEU A 42 -16.31 10.60 -4.59
N SER A 43 -17.00 11.74 -4.68
CA SER A 43 -17.64 12.37 -3.52
C SER A 43 -18.76 11.50 -2.92
N GLU A 44 -19.54 10.84 -3.76
CA GLU A 44 -20.61 9.92 -3.35
C GLU A 44 -20.00 8.66 -2.69
N ALA A 45 -18.93 8.11 -3.28
CA ALA A 45 -18.22 6.96 -2.72
C ALA A 45 -17.60 7.27 -1.36
N ILE A 46 -17.00 8.45 -1.18
CA ILE A 46 -16.49 8.90 0.12
C ILE A 46 -17.64 9.03 1.13
N ALA A 47 -18.75 9.65 0.76
CA ALA A 47 -19.92 9.78 1.64
C ALA A 47 -20.46 8.41 2.08
N THR A 48 -20.50 7.43 1.17
CA THR A 48 -20.90 6.06 1.46
C THR A 48 -19.92 5.39 2.43
N LEU A 49 -18.61 5.50 2.17
CA LEU A 49 -17.56 4.93 3.02
C LEU A 49 -17.66 5.41 4.46
N VAL A 50 -17.96 6.71 4.66
CA VAL A 50 -17.99 7.32 6.00
C VAL A 50 -19.36 7.26 6.67
N ALA A 51 -20.38 6.78 6.00
CA ALA A 51 -21.76 6.76 6.53
C ALA A 51 -21.89 5.94 7.83
N ALA A 52 -21.07 4.89 7.99
CA ALA A 52 -21.01 4.07 9.21
C ALA A 52 -20.00 4.59 10.24
N ALA A 53 -19.22 5.63 9.92
CA ALA A 53 -18.25 6.19 10.85
C ALA A 53 -18.95 6.95 11.99
N PRO A 54 -18.39 6.95 13.19
CA PRO A 54 -18.84 7.85 14.23
C PRO A 54 -18.75 9.30 13.75
N PRO A 55 -19.75 10.15 14.04
CA PRO A 55 -19.71 11.56 13.62
C PRO A 55 -18.45 12.27 14.12
N ARG A 56 -17.76 12.98 13.23
CA ARG A 56 -16.52 13.72 13.52
C ARG A 56 -16.62 15.13 12.94
N SER A 57 -16.12 16.12 13.68
CA SER A 57 -16.14 17.52 13.24
C SER A 57 -14.98 17.87 12.32
N ALA A 58 -13.99 16.98 12.18
CA ALA A 58 -12.84 17.22 11.34
C ALA A 58 -12.44 15.96 10.56
N TRP A 59 -12.08 16.16 9.30
CA TRP A 59 -11.49 15.16 8.44
C TRP A 59 -10.04 15.53 8.10
N VAL A 60 -9.16 14.53 8.12
CA VAL A 60 -7.77 14.66 7.66
C VAL A 60 -7.56 13.67 6.54
N VAL A 61 -6.89 14.11 5.47
CA VAL A 61 -6.87 13.37 4.22
C VAL A 61 -5.45 13.22 3.69
N THR A 62 -5.13 12.03 3.27
CA THR A 62 -4.00 11.69 2.41
C THR A 62 -4.50 11.05 1.12
N MET A 63 -3.65 10.96 0.09
CA MET A 63 -4.07 10.43 -1.20
C MET A 63 -2.92 9.73 -1.93
N THR A 64 -3.28 8.80 -2.81
CA THR A 64 -2.44 8.14 -3.81
C THR A 64 -3.19 7.91 -5.12
N GLY A 65 -4.40 8.46 -5.23
CA GLY A 65 -5.25 8.36 -6.43
C GLY A 65 -5.01 9.46 -7.46
N GLU A 66 -4.19 10.47 -7.15
CA GLU A 66 -3.99 11.65 -7.98
C GLU A 66 -3.28 11.39 -9.32
N LEU A 67 -2.64 10.22 -9.46
CA LEU A 67 -2.00 9.78 -10.70
C LEU A 67 -2.85 8.74 -11.48
N ALA A 68 -4.12 8.55 -11.11
CA ALA A 68 -5.02 7.69 -11.87
C ALA A 68 -5.18 8.17 -13.32
N ASP A 69 -5.35 7.23 -14.26
CA ASP A 69 -5.35 7.49 -15.71
C ASP A 69 -6.41 8.50 -16.19
N CYS A 70 -7.45 8.74 -15.37
CA CYS A 70 -8.47 9.76 -15.64
C CYS A 70 -7.95 11.21 -15.50
N PHE A 71 -6.78 11.43 -14.88
CA PHE A 71 -6.21 12.75 -14.66
C PHE A 71 -5.01 13.00 -15.57
N ARG A 72 -4.98 14.17 -16.23
CA ARG A 72 -3.87 14.55 -17.13
C ARG A 72 -2.58 14.89 -16.39
N THR A 73 -2.68 15.35 -15.15
CA THR A 73 -1.53 15.75 -14.32
C THR A 73 -1.82 15.43 -12.85
N LYS A 74 -0.77 15.20 -12.03
CA LYS A 74 -0.90 15.05 -10.56
C LYS A 74 -1.64 16.27 -9.95
N ARG A 75 -1.35 17.48 -10.41
CA ARG A 75 -2.05 18.70 -9.96
C ARG A 75 -3.56 18.62 -10.20
N ALA A 76 -3.98 18.17 -11.38
CA ALA A 76 -5.39 17.99 -11.68
C ALA A 76 -6.03 16.90 -10.80
N GLY A 77 -5.32 15.79 -10.58
CA GLY A 77 -5.78 14.72 -9.70
C GLY A 77 -5.90 15.17 -8.24
N VAL A 78 -4.88 15.85 -7.70
CA VAL A 78 -4.95 16.43 -6.34
C VAL A 78 -6.14 17.39 -6.21
N ALA A 79 -6.32 18.30 -7.19
CA ALA A 79 -7.43 19.24 -7.15
C ALA A 79 -8.79 18.52 -7.15
N ALA A 80 -8.97 17.53 -8.03
CA ALA A 80 -10.22 16.76 -8.13
C ALA A 80 -10.51 15.97 -6.84
N ILE A 81 -9.50 15.31 -6.26
CA ILE A 81 -9.67 14.56 -5.01
C ILE A 81 -10.02 15.52 -3.86
N VAL A 82 -9.30 16.63 -3.74
CA VAL A 82 -9.55 17.63 -2.69
C VAL A 82 -10.98 18.18 -2.81
N ASP A 83 -11.45 18.51 -4.03
CA ASP A 83 -12.80 18.99 -4.26
C ASP A 83 -13.86 17.94 -3.90
N ALA A 84 -13.66 16.68 -4.29
CA ALA A 84 -14.57 15.60 -3.96
C ALA A 84 -14.68 15.38 -2.44
N VAL A 85 -13.55 15.45 -1.73
CA VAL A 85 -13.54 15.36 -0.26
C VAL A 85 -14.29 16.51 0.39
N VAL A 86 -14.07 17.75 -0.05
CA VAL A 86 -14.76 18.93 0.48
C VAL A 86 -16.29 18.84 0.24
N VAL A 87 -16.70 18.37 -0.94
CA VAL A 87 -18.12 18.14 -1.24
C VAL A 87 -18.71 17.06 -0.32
N ALA A 88 -18.02 15.95 -0.15
CA ALA A 88 -18.49 14.84 0.71
C ALA A 88 -18.56 15.24 2.20
N ALA A 89 -17.61 16.06 2.67
CA ALA A 89 -17.56 16.54 4.05
C ALA A 89 -18.70 17.52 4.38
N GLY A 90 -19.11 18.30 3.40
CA GLY A 90 -20.11 19.37 3.61
C GLY A 90 -19.58 20.53 4.48
N PRO A 91 -20.43 21.54 4.74
CA PRO A 91 -19.98 22.79 5.37
C PRO A 91 -19.70 22.71 6.88
N GLN A 92 -20.09 21.61 7.53
CA GLN A 92 -19.97 21.46 8.99
C GLN A 92 -18.69 20.73 9.41
N VAL A 93 -17.92 20.16 8.46
CA VAL A 93 -16.74 19.39 8.73
C VAL A 93 -15.49 20.16 8.28
N GLU A 94 -14.56 20.35 9.21
CA GLU A 94 -13.26 20.93 8.87
C GLU A 94 -12.39 19.91 8.12
N VAL A 95 -11.90 20.27 6.92
CA VAL A 95 -11.05 19.40 6.11
C VAL A 95 -9.62 19.92 6.12
N SER A 96 -8.67 19.03 6.42
CA SER A 96 -7.23 19.27 6.30
C SER A 96 -6.57 18.18 5.45
N ILE A 97 -5.61 18.55 4.62
CA ILE A 97 -4.83 17.65 3.76
C ILE A 97 -3.43 17.50 4.33
N TYR A 98 -2.97 16.26 4.43
CA TYR A 98 -1.63 15.92 4.88
C TYR A 98 -0.63 15.99 3.73
N LEU A 99 0.55 16.52 4.01
CA LEU A 99 1.63 16.69 3.03
C LEU A 99 2.84 15.80 3.39
N THR A 100 3.70 15.52 2.40
CA THR A 100 4.93 14.74 2.58
C THR A 100 6.02 15.43 3.42
N ASP A 101 5.79 16.67 3.87
CA ASP A 101 6.64 17.35 4.86
C ASP A 101 6.12 17.18 6.30
N GLY A 102 5.01 16.46 6.49
CA GLY A 102 4.38 16.23 7.79
C GLY A 102 3.40 17.31 8.23
N THR A 103 3.12 18.31 7.40
CA THR A 103 2.18 19.39 7.73
C THR A 103 0.76 19.05 7.31
N PHE A 104 -0.21 19.62 8.03
CA PHE A 104 -1.62 19.60 7.68
C PHE A 104 -2.02 20.99 7.20
N VAL A 105 -2.58 21.07 6.01
CA VAL A 105 -2.93 22.33 5.36
C VAL A 105 -4.40 22.35 4.95
N ARG A 106 -4.94 23.54 4.71
CA ARG A 106 -6.30 23.71 4.19
C ARG A 106 -6.40 23.24 2.72
N PRO A 107 -7.59 22.87 2.24
CA PRO A 107 -7.82 22.42 0.86
C PRO A 107 -7.24 23.34 -0.22
N ALA A 108 -7.40 24.65 -0.06
CA ALA A 108 -6.87 25.63 -1.01
C ALA A 108 -5.33 25.62 -1.09
N GLU A 109 -4.65 25.50 0.04
CA GLU A 109 -3.19 25.40 0.11
C GLU A 109 -2.67 24.09 -0.47
N ALA A 110 -3.35 22.97 -0.18
CA ALA A 110 -2.98 21.67 -0.74
C ALA A 110 -2.99 21.66 -2.29
N LYS A 111 -3.93 22.34 -2.91
CA LYS A 111 -3.97 22.50 -4.37
C LYS A 111 -2.79 23.30 -4.91
N LEU A 112 -2.28 24.29 -4.16
CA LEU A 112 -1.08 25.05 -4.51
C LEU A 112 0.19 24.20 -4.31
N ARG A 113 0.22 23.40 -3.26
CA ARG A 113 1.32 22.47 -2.90
C ARG A 113 1.06 21.05 -3.39
N SER A 114 0.54 20.90 -4.59
CA SER A 114 0.01 19.63 -5.11
C SER A 114 1.03 18.49 -5.14
N LEU A 115 2.32 18.76 -5.37
CA LEU A 115 3.37 17.73 -5.36
C LEU A 115 3.64 17.17 -3.96
N GLU A 116 3.44 17.97 -2.93
CA GLU A 116 3.61 17.56 -1.55
C GLU A 116 2.35 16.88 -1.00
N ALA A 117 1.17 17.20 -1.53
CA ALA A 117 -0.09 16.52 -1.20
C ALA A 117 -0.19 15.15 -1.89
N ALA A 118 0.41 15.01 -3.07
CA ALA A 118 0.42 13.78 -3.84
C ALA A 118 1.19 12.66 -3.13
N ALA A 119 0.65 11.45 -3.16
CA ALA A 119 1.26 10.23 -2.61
C ALA A 119 1.81 10.41 -1.17
N SER A 120 1.07 11.08 -0.29
CA SER A 120 1.54 11.38 1.08
C SER A 120 1.23 10.28 2.12
N ASN A 121 0.54 9.23 1.75
CA ASN A 121 0.08 8.16 2.62
C ASN A 121 1.21 7.39 3.32
N TRP A 122 2.26 7.02 2.58
CA TRP A 122 3.43 6.30 3.10
C TRP A 122 4.13 7.12 4.20
N HIS A 123 4.18 8.46 4.03
CA HIS A 123 4.82 9.35 5.00
C HIS A 123 4.07 9.39 6.33
N ALA A 124 2.72 9.35 6.30
CA ALA A 124 1.92 9.26 7.52
C ALA A 124 2.22 7.96 8.30
N THR A 125 2.23 6.81 7.62
CA THR A 125 2.57 5.52 8.24
C THR A 125 3.99 5.53 8.80
N ALA A 126 4.97 5.99 8.02
CA ALA A 126 6.37 6.05 8.45
C ALA A 126 6.58 7.00 9.64
N THR A 127 5.87 8.13 9.69
CA THR A 127 5.93 9.09 10.80
C THR A 127 5.34 8.50 12.08
N LEU A 128 4.19 7.82 12.00
CA LEU A 128 3.63 7.13 13.15
C LEU A 128 4.60 6.07 13.70
N VAL A 129 5.15 5.24 12.81
CA VAL A 129 6.12 4.19 13.18
C VAL A 129 7.35 4.82 13.82
N ALA A 130 7.92 5.86 13.22
CA ALA A 130 9.08 6.56 13.79
C ALA A 130 8.83 7.06 15.20
N ARG A 131 7.69 7.71 15.45
CA ARG A 131 7.32 8.24 16.77
C ARG A 131 7.09 7.13 17.80
N ARG A 132 6.40 6.05 17.38
CA ARG A 132 6.06 4.93 18.27
C ARG A 132 7.30 4.16 18.74
N PHE A 133 8.33 4.08 17.92
CA PHE A 133 9.56 3.34 18.24
C PHE A 133 10.76 4.22 18.56
N ALA A 134 10.55 5.54 18.80
CA ALA A 134 11.60 6.42 19.26
C ALA A 134 12.21 5.91 20.58
N PRO A 135 13.54 6.03 20.77
CA PRO A 135 14.54 6.71 19.94
C PRO A 135 15.23 5.81 18.88
N ALA A 136 14.73 4.61 18.63
CA ALA A 136 15.37 3.63 17.74
C ALA A 136 15.59 4.16 16.32
N ALA A 137 16.62 3.64 15.66
CA ALA A 137 16.83 3.76 14.23
C ALA A 137 16.37 2.48 13.53
N GLY A 138 15.56 2.60 12.48
CA GLY A 138 14.96 1.44 11.85
C GLY A 138 14.46 1.66 10.43
N LEU A 139 13.80 0.64 9.90
CA LEU A 139 13.12 0.66 8.61
C LEU A 139 11.65 0.27 8.79
N LEU A 140 10.76 0.99 8.13
CA LEU A 140 9.42 0.50 7.80
C LEU A 140 9.48 -0.21 6.45
N ILE A 141 8.94 -1.42 6.38
CA ILE A 141 8.66 -2.15 5.14
C ILE A 141 7.16 -2.34 5.05
N ASP A 142 6.50 -1.54 4.23
CA ASP A 142 5.06 -1.64 3.99
C ASP A 142 4.81 -2.23 2.61
N ILE A 143 4.30 -3.47 2.54
CA ILE A 143 3.98 -4.13 1.29
C ILE A 143 2.47 -4.20 1.11
N GLY A 144 1.99 -3.39 0.18
CA GLY A 144 0.58 -3.35 -0.19
C GLY A 144 0.23 -4.28 -1.36
N SER A 145 -0.97 -4.09 -1.90
CA SER A 145 -1.43 -4.81 -3.09
C SER A 145 -0.62 -4.49 -4.35
N THR A 146 -0.10 -3.27 -4.46
CA THR A 146 0.52 -2.72 -5.69
C THR A 146 1.99 -2.36 -5.51
N THR A 147 2.37 -1.83 -4.34
CA THR A 147 3.68 -1.24 -4.07
C THR A 147 4.28 -1.78 -2.78
N CYS A 148 5.59 -1.60 -2.66
CA CYS A 148 6.34 -1.77 -1.42
C CYS A 148 7.07 -0.48 -1.11
N ASP A 149 6.93 0.00 0.12
CA ASP A 149 7.61 1.15 0.68
C ASP A 149 8.69 0.66 1.66
N VAL A 150 9.93 1.12 1.48
CA VAL A 150 11.05 0.86 2.41
C VAL A 150 11.52 2.22 2.92
N VAL A 151 11.07 2.61 4.11
CA VAL A 151 11.27 3.96 4.63
C VAL A 151 12.15 3.93 5.88
N PRO A 152 13.35 4.55 5.85
CA PRO A 152 14.16 4.67 7.04
C PRO A 152 13.54 5.66 8.03
N PHE A 153 13.76 5.40 9.32
CA PHE A 153 13.40 6.31 10.41
C PHE A 153 14.46 6.30 11.50
N ALA A 154 14.59 7.41 12.22
CA ALA A 154 15.47 7.53 13.38
C ALA A 154 15.00 8.64 14.32
N ALA A 155 15.21 8.46 15.62
CA ALA A 155 14.94 9.48 16.64
C ALA A 155 13.52 10.08 16.57
N GLY A 156 12.53 9.27 16.24
CA GLY A 156 11.13 9.69 16.16
C GLY A 156 10.71 10.35 14.85
N VAL A 157 11.57 10.37 13.83
CA VAL A 157 11.34 11.05 12.56
C VAL A 157 11.53 10.08 11.40
N ALA A 158 10.61 10.08 10.44
CA ALA A 158 10.83 9.43 9.15
C ALA A 158 11.94 10.16 8.39
N ALA A 159 12.89 9.41 7.84
CA ALA A 159 14.10 9.94 7.23
C ALA A 159 14.28 9.47 5.76
N PRO A 160 13.28 9.65 4.89
CA PRO A 160 13.38 9.27 3.49
C PRO A 160 14.36 10.17 2.74
N LEU A 161 14.99 9.64 1.71
CA LEU A 161 15.82 10.39 0.79
C LEU A 161 14.95 11.11 -0.27
N GLY A 162 13.94 10.41 -0.80
CA GLY A 162 12.98 10.93 -1.76
C GLY A 162 11.66 11.34 -1.10
N ARG A 163 11.03 12.41 -1.60
CA ARG A 163 9.70 12.87 -1.14
C ARG A 163 8.60 12.65 -2.17
N THR A 164 8.96 12.52 -3.43
CA THR A 164 8.05 12.22 -4.53
C THR A 164 8.24 10.79 -5.03
N ASP A 165 7.23 10.19 -5.67
CA ASP A 165 7.33 8.83 -6.19
C ASP A 165 8.53 8.64 -7.14
N PRO A 166 8.83 9.54 -8.11
CA PRO A 166 10.01 9.39 -8.95
C PRO A 166 11.33 9.39 -8.17
N GLU A 167 11.47 10.26 -7.16
CA GLU A 167 12.65 10.29 -6.30
C GLU A 167 12.77 9.01 -5.49
N ARG A 168 11.65 8.50 -4.93
CA ARG A 168 11.61 7.29 -4.13
C ARG A 168 11.82 6.03 -4.97
N LEU A 169 11.32 5.98 -6.22
CA LEU A 169 11.65 4.93 -7.17
C LEU A 169 13.15 4.93 -7.51
N ALA A 170 13.74 6.10 -7.72
CA ALA A 170 15.17 6.25 -8.00
C ALA A 170 16.04 5.86 -6.80
N SER A 171 15.62 6.21 -5.57
CA SER A 171 16.33 5.87 -4.33
C SER A 171 16.16 4.39 -3.92
N GLY A 172 15.13 3.70 -4.40
CA GLY A 172 14.75 2.36 -3.98
C GLY A 172 13.90 2.33 -2.71
N GLU A 173 13.36 3.48 -2.28
CA GLU A 173 12.43 3.57 -1.14
C GLU A 173 10.98 3.24 -1.54
N LEU A 174 10.67 3.33 -2.83
CA LEU A 174 9.44 2.83 -3.44
C LEU A 174 9.80 1.78 -4.47
N ILE A 175 9.20 0.60 -4.36
CA ILE A 175 9.29 -0.48 -5.34
C ILE A 175 7.87 -0.72 -5.86
N TYR A 176 7.68 -0.59 -7.18
CA TYR A 176 6.35 -0.74 -7.77
C TYR A 176 6.02 -2.21 -7.99
N THR A 177 6.03 -2.96 -6.88
CA THR A 177 5.63 -4.37 -6.81
C THR A 177 4.94 -4.66 -5.47
N GLY A 178 3.82 -5.37 -5.54
CA GLY A 178 3.02 -5.74 -4.37
C GLY A 178 2.51 -7.17 -4.46
N VAL A 179 1.63 -7.56 -3.54
CA VAL A 179 1.21 -8.97 -3.44
C VAL A 179 0.00 -9.33 -4.32
N VAL A 180 -0.61 -8.35 -5.01
CA VAL A 180 -1.82 -8.61 -5.80
C VAL A 180 -1.66 -8.20 -7.27
N ARG A 181 -1.18 -6.98 -7.55
CA ARG A 181 -1.36 -6.35 -8.85
C ARG A 181 -0.13 -6.36 -9.77
N SER A 182 1.01 -6.88 -9.33
CA SER A 182 2.21 -6.89 -10.18
C SER A 182 2.06 -7.92 -11.29
N PRO A 183 2.15 -7.50 -12.58
CA PRO A 183 2.08 -8.42 -13.70
C PRO A 183 3.25 -9.41 -13.68
N VAL A 184 2.98 -10.70 -13.91
CA VAL A 184 4.02 -11.74 -13.96
C VAL A 184 5.05 -11.43 -15.05
N CYS A 185 4.61 -10.99 -16.22
CA CYS A 185 5.50 -10.64 -17.34
C CYS A 185 6.44 -9.46 -17.07
N ALA A 186 6.14 -8.62 -16.06
CA ALA A 186 7.03 -7.55 -15.61
C ALA A 186 8.07 -8.01 -14.58
N LEU A 187 7.84 -9.17 -13.93
CA LEU A 187 8.72 -9.69 -12.89
C LEU A 187 9.74 -10.70 -13.42
N VAL A 188 9.33 -11.53 -14.38
CA VAL A 188 10.14 -12.64 -14.88
C VAL A 188 10.17 -12.69 -16.40
N GLN A 189 11.30 -13.11 -16.98
CA GLN A 189 11.47 -13.34 -18.41
C GLN A 189 11.21 -14.81 -18.79
N THR A 190 11.34 -15.72 -17.82
CA THR A 190 11.13 -17.15 -18.01
C THR A 190 10.42 -17.74 -16.80
N LEU A 191 9.59 -18.76 -17.03
CA LEU A 191 8.99 -19.60 -16.01
C LEU A 191 9.35 -21.07 -16.25
N PRO A 192 9.45 -21.90 -15.20
CA PRO A 192 9.62 -23.34 -15.39
C PRO A 192 8.35 -23.96 -15.97
N TRP A 193 8.53 -24.74 -17.02
CA TRP A 193 7.50 -25.59 -17.63
C TRP A 193 8.09 -26.97 -17.90
N ARG A 194 7.50 -28.00 -17.30
CA ARG A 194 8.02 -29.38 -17.35
C ARG A 194 9.51 -29.46 -16.95
N GLY A 195 9.86 -28.69 -15.92
CA GLY A 195 11.23 -28.65 -15.39
C GLY A 195 12.25 -27.92 -16.24
N LYS A 196 11.86 -27.24 -17.33
CA LYS A 196 12.74 -26.47 -18.21
C LYS A 196 12.32 -24.99 -18.22
N PRO A 197 13.26 -24.03 -18.39
CA PRO A 197 12.89 -22.65 -18.56
C PRO A 197 12.13 -22.44 -19.88
N CYS A 198 10.98 -21.77 -19.79
CA CYS A 198 10.16 -21.36 -20.93
C CYS A 198 10.00 -19.85 -20.91
N GLY A 199 10.07 -19.20 -22.08
CA GLY A 199 9.85 -17.75 -22.21
C GLY A 199 8.45 -17.35 -21.77
N VAL A 200 8.32 -16.18 -21.15
CA VAL A 200 7.04 -15.61 -20.71
C VAL A 200 6.45 -14.71 -21.79
N ALA A 201 5.19 -14.93 -22.11
CA ALA A 201 4.41 -14.03 -22.97
C ALA A 201 4.30 -12.65 -22.29
N GLN A 202 4.62 -11.60 -23.04
CA GLN A 202 4.56 -10.21 -22.55
C GLN A 202 3.12 -9.68 -22.60
N GLU A 203 2.23 -10.38 -21.91
CA GLU A 203 0.80 -10.08 -21.83
C GLU A 203 0.34 -10.22 -20.37
N LEU A 204 -0.68 -9.47 -19.98
CA LEU A 204 -1.23 -9.52 -18.64
C LEU A 204 -2.13 -10.77 -18.47
N PHE A 205 -1.53 -11.95 -18.41
CA PHE A 205 -2.26 -13.19 -18.16
C PHE A 205 -2.40 -13.54 -16.68
N ALA A 206 -1.41 -13.17 -15.87
CA ALA A 206 -1.40 -13.41 -14.43
C ALA A 206 -0.67 -12.31 -13.67
N THR A 207 -0.96 -12.24 -12.38
CA THR A 207 -0.33 -11.30 -11.44
C THR A 207 0.26 -12.03 -10.23
N THR A 208 0.90 -11.29 -9.32
CA THR A 208 1.41 -11.82 -8.05
C THR A 208 0.31 -12.46 -7.20
N LEU A 209 -0.95 -12.01 -7.31
CA LEU A 209 -2.10 -12.68 -6.66
C LEU A 209 -2.14 -14.17 -7.02
N ASP A 210 -1.98 -14.49 -8.30
CA ASP A 210 -2.04 -15.89 -8.77
C ASP A 210 -0.91 -16.74 -8.21
N ALA A 211 0.30 -16.17 -8.13
CA ALA A 211 1.43 -16.86 -7.52
C ALA A 211 1.17 -17.13 -6.03
N TYR A 212 0.67 -16.13 -5.28
CA TYR A 212 0.43 -16.30 -3.84
C TYR A 212 -0.79 -17.15 -3.51
N LEU A 213 -1.82 -17.20 -4.36
CA LEU A 213 -2.90 -18.19 -4.29
C LEU A 213 -2.33 -19.62 -4.45
N MET A 214 -1.48 -19.86 -5.45
CA MET A 214 -0.86 -21.17 -5.68
C MET A 214 0.07 -21.60 -4.55
N LEU A 215 0.78 -20.67 -3.92
CA LEU A 215 1.64 -20.92 -2.75
C LEU A 215 0.86 -21.06 -1.44
N GLY A 216 -0.39 -20.62 -1.40
CA GLY A 216 -1.23 -20.65 -0.21
C GLY A 216 -0.94 -19.50 0.77
N ASP A 217 -0.29 -18.44 0.31
CA ASP A 217 0.04 -17.25 1.09
C ASP A 217 -1.13 -16.26 1.16
N LEU A 218 -1.98 -16.26 0.16
CA LEU A 218 -3.24 -15.51 0.14
C LEU A 218 -4.43 -16.48 0.12
N PRO A 219 -5.52 -16.14 0.81
CA PRO A 219 -6.74 -16.93 0.79
C PRO A 219 -7.44 -16.85 -0.57
N GLU A 220 -8.18 -17.88 -0.91
CA GLU A 220 -9.10 -17.86 -2.05
C GLU A 220 -10.31 -16.97 -1.74
N ASP A 221 -10.75 -16.22 -2.73
CA ASP A 221 -11.97 -15.41 -2.66
C ASP A 221 -12.78 -15.57 -3.96
N PRO A 222 -13.78 -16.47 -3.96
CA PRO A 222 -14.63 -16.71 -5.14
C PRO A 222 -15.48 -15.48 -5.55
N THR A 223 -15.63 -14.49 -4.69
CA THR A 223 -16.39 -13.26 -4.98
C THR A 223 -15.53 -12.18 -5.61
N ASN A 224 -14.21 -12.25 -5.41
CA ASN A 224 -13.26 -11.30 -5.96
C ASN A 224 -12.95 -11.65 -7.43
N THR A 225 -13.43 -10.82 -8.33
CA THR A 225 -13.16 -10.89 -9.77
C THR A 225 -12.17 -9.84 -10.27
N ASN A 226 -11.48 -9.14 -9.36
CA ASN A 226 -10.44 -8.17 -9.71
C ASN A 226 -9.10 -8.89 -10.00
N THR A 227 -9.11 -9.75 -10.99
CA THR A 227 -8.01 -10.60 -11.48
C THR A 227 -7.66 -10.23 -12.92
N ALA A 228 -6.60 -10.79 -13.46
CA ALA A 228 -6.15 -10.47 -14.82
C ALA A 228 -7.21 -10.79 -15.91
N ASP A 229 -8.03 -11.82 -15.72
CA ASP A 229 -9.05 -12.26 -16.67
C ASP A 229 -10.50 -11.99 -16.22
N GLY A 230 -10.70 -11.31 -15.11
CA GLY A 230 -12.02 -10.99 -14.58
C GLY A 230 -12.77 -12.16 -13.95
N ARG A 231 -12.15 -13.34 -13.82
CA ARG A 231 -12.73 -14.52 -13.16
C ARG A 231 -12.31 -14.58 -11.69
N PRO A 232 -13.00 -15.35 -10.83
CA PRO A 232 -12.71 -15.48 -9.40
C PRO A 232 -11.25 -15.69 -9.01
N ALA A 233 -10.86 -15.14 -7.86
CA ALA A 233 -9.53 -15.31 -7.27
C ALA A 233 -9.42 -16.66 -6.53
N THR A 234 -9.40 -17.76 -7.28
CA THR A 234 -9.25 -19.13 -6.77
C THR A 234 -7.97 -19.79 -7.27
N ARG A 235 -7.47 -20.80 -6.57
CA ARG A 235 -6.27 -21.56 -7.00
C ARG A 235 -6.46 -22.24 -8.33
N GLU A 236 -7.64 -22.76 -8.59
CA GLU A 236 -7.96 -23.39 -9.85
C GLU A 236 -7.79 -22.42 -11.03
N LEU A 237 -8.35 -21.21 -10.90
CA LEU A 237 -8.26 -20.18 -11.93
C LEU A 237 -6.89 -19.50 -11.98
N ALA A 238 -6.20 -19.38 -10.85
CA ALA A 238 -4.81 -18.92 -10.81
C ALA A 238 -3.87 -19.87 -11.57
N HIS A 239 -4.07 -21.19 -11.43
CA HIS A 239 -3.35 -22.20 -12.21
C HIS A 239 -3.52 -21.96 -13.72
N GLU A 240 -4.75 -21.74 -14.18
CA GLU A 240 -5.02 -21.46 -15.59
C GLU A 240 -4.35 -20.17 -16.07
N ARG A 241 -4.42 -19.09 -15.28
CA ARG A 241 -3.79 -17.81 -15.62
C ARG A 241 -2.27 -17.93 -15.70
N LEU A 242 -1.63 -18.66 -14.77
CA LEU A 242 -0.18 -18.92 -14.81
C LEU A 242 0.21 -19.76 -16.03
N GLY A 243 -0.58 -20.76 -16.42
CA GLY A 243 -0.33 -21.56 -17.62
C GLY A 243 -0.31 -20.70 -18.89
N ARG A 244 -1.21 -19.70 -18.98
CA ARG A 244 -1.23 -18.77 -20.12
C ARG A 244 0.03 -17.94 -20.25
N CYS A 245 0.73 -17.65 -19.15
CA CYS A 245 2.00 -16.94 -19.21
C CYS A 245 3.06 -17.64 -20.06
N VAL A 246 2.96 -18.95 -20.23
CA VAL A 246 3.84 -19.76 -21.10
C VAL A 246 3.09 -20.34 -22.30
N CYS A 247 1.96 -19.73 -22.69
CA CYS A 247 1.08 -20.15 -23.78
C CYS A 247 0.59 -21.60 -23.66
N ALA A 248 0.43 -22.11 -22.44
CA ALA A 248 -0.06 -23.43 -22.12
C ALA A 248 -1.47 -23.40 -21.51
N ASP A 249 -2.13 -24.54 -21.48
CA ASP A 249 -3.44 -24.76 -20.87
C ASP A 249 -3.36 -25.83 -19.76
N ARG A 250 -4.50 -26.16 -19.15
CA ARG A 250 -4.57 -27.15 -18.06
C ARG A 250 -4.15 -28.58 -18.47
N GLU A 251 -4.19 -28.92 -19.75
CA GLU A 251 -3.79 -30.24 -20.22
C GLU A 251 -2.28 -30.37 -20.36
N SER A 252 -1.61 -29.25 -20.60
CA SER A 252 -0.17 -29.19 -20.86
C SER A 252 0.65 -28.50 -19.75
N PHE A 253 -0.01 -27.86 -18.78
CA PHE A 253 0.59 -27.17 -17.62
C PHE A 253 -0.08 -27.69 -16.34
N ASP A 254 0.57 -28.57 -15.62
CA ASP A 254 0.00 -29.21 -14.44
C ASP A 254 0.16 -28.38 -13.15
N VAL A 255 -0.36 -28.89 -12.02
CA VAL A 255 -0.28 -28.21 -10.72
C VAL A 255 1.18 -28.10 -10.21
N ALA A 256 2.05 -29.04 -10.57
CA ALA A 256 3.46 -28.97 -10.19
C ALA A 256 4.18 -27.86 -10.95
N ASP A 257 3.88 -27.72 -12.26
CA ASP A 257 4.36 -26.60 -13.07
C ASP A 257 3.87 -25.25 -12.51
N ALA A 258 2.57 -25.14 -12.13
CA ALA A 258 2.01 -23.93 -11.56
C ALA A 258 2.69 -23.52 -10.23
N ARG A 259 2.96 -24.49 -9.36
CA ARG A 259 3.69 -24.23 -8.11
C ARG A 259 5.14 -23.83 -8.35
N ALA A 260 5.82 -24.46 -9.30
CA ALA A 260 7.17 -24.12 -9.68
C ALA A 260 7.24 -22.69 -10.28
N ALA A 261 6.28 -22.34 -11.14
CA ALA A 261 6.14 -20.99 -11.68
C ALA A 261 5.87 -19.96 -10.57
N ALA A 262 4.94 -20.24 -9.66
CA ALA A 262 4.65 -19.36 -8.53
C ALA A 262 5.88 -19.13 -7.63
N LYS A 263 6.69 -20.18 -7.39
CA LYS A 263 7.95 -20.06 -6.66
C LYS A 263 8.96 -19.19 -7.41
N ALA A 264 9.11 -19.34 -8.71
CA ALA A 264 10.02 -18.53 -9.52
C ALA A 264 9.61 -17.04 -9.51
N ILE A 265 8.31 -16.74 -9.54
CA ILE A 265 7.77 -15.39 -9.41
C ILE A 265 8.10 -14.79 -8.02
N LEU A 266 7.88 -15.55 -6.94
CA LEU A 266 8.27 -15.14 -5.59
C LEU A 266 9.78 -14.87 -5.48
N ASP A 267 10.61 -15.76 -6.01
CA ASP A 267 12.08 -15.61 -5.94
C ASP A 267 12.55 -14.35 -6.70
N ALA A 268 11.95 -14.06 -7.86
CA ALA A 268 12.23 -12.85 -8.63
C ALA A 268 11.80 -11.58 -7.87
N GLN A 269 10.59 -11.58 -7.28
CA GLN A 269 10.11 -10.46 -6.48
C GLN A 269 10.98 -10.23 -5.24
N LEU A 270 11.39 -11.28 -4.53
CA LEU A 270 12.32 -11.18 -3.42
C LEU A 270 13.67 -10.59 -3.85
N GLY A 271 14.18 -10.96 -5.04
CA GLY A 271 15.39 -10.38 -5.60
C GLY A 271 15.27 -8.85 -5.81
N GLN A 272 14.14 -8.37 -6.33
CA GLN A 272 13.89 -6.93 -6.50
C GLN A 272 13.80 -6.21 -5.14
N LEU A 273 13.06 -6.77 -4.19
CA LEU A 273 12.92 -6.20 -2.85
C LEU A 273 14.26 -6.20 -2.10
N ALA A 274 15.07 -7.27 -2.22
CA ALA A 274 16.40 -7.36 -1.61
C ALA A 274 17.38 -6.34 -2.20
N ALA A 275 17.30 -6.05 -3.49
CA ALA A 275 18.10 -5.00 -4.12
C ALA A 275 17.74 -3.60 -3.59
N ALA A 276 16.45 -3.33 -3.39
CA ALA A 276 15.97 -2.09 -2.78
C ALA A 276 16.38 -1.98 -1.30
N TRP A 277 16.18 -3.04 -0.52
CA TRP A 277 16.64 -3.14 0.87
C TRP A 277 18.12 -2.75 1.00
N ARG A 278 19.00 -3.39 0.21
CA ARG A 278 20.44 -3.10 0.25
C ARG A 278 20.73 -1.63 -0.02
N ARG A 279 20.12 -1.04 -1.06
CA ARG A 279 20.29 0.37 -1.40
C ARG A 279 19.88 1.31 -0.26
N VAL A 280 18.80 1.03 0.44
CA VAL A 280 18.33 1.85 1.55
C VAL A 280 19.20 1.67 2.78
N VAL A 281 19.57 0.44 3.14
CA VAL A 281 20.43 0.13 4.30
C VAL A 281 21.83 0.74 4.14
N GLU A 282 22.45 0.61 2.96
CA GLU A 282 23.78 1.16 2.68
C GLU A 282 23.85 2.70 2.82
N ARG A 283 22.74 3.39 2.65
CA ARG A 283 22.64 4.86 2.79
C ARG A 283 22.19 5.31 4.17
N SER A 284 21.79 4.39 5.03
CA SER A 284 21.31 4.74 6.37
C SER A 284 22.47 5.34 7.19
N ALA A 285 22.25 6.54 7.72
CA ALA A 285 23.24 7.24 8.53
C ALA A 285 23.51 6.57 9.89
N ARG A 286 22.66 5.64 10.30
CA ARG A 286 22.77 4.88 11.54
C ARG A 286 22.56 3.38 11.26
N PRO A 287 23.16 2.49 12.05
CA PRO A 287 22.83 1.08 12.01
C PRO A 287 21.32 0.86 12.21
N ILE A 288 20.76 -0.06 11.45
CA ILE A 288 19.35 -0.45 11.61
C ILE A 288 19.23 -1.37 12.82
N GLU A 289 18.45 -0.96 13.81
CA GLU A 289 18.21 -1.70 15.06
C GLU A 289 16.88 -2.47 15.01
N LEU A 290 15.94 -1.96 14.20
CA LEU A 290 14.56 -2.42 14.16
C LEU A 290 14.01 -2.39 12.74
N VAL A 291 13.24 -3.41 12.37
CA VAL A 291 12.40 -3.40 11.17
C VAL A 291 10.94 -3.54 11.58
N VAL A 292 10.11 -2.63 11.11
CA VAL A 292 8.65 -2.72 11.25
C VAL A 292 8.09 -3.16 9.91
N VAL A 293 7.32 -4.25 9.91
CA VAL A 293 6.65 -4.79 8.72
C VAL A 293 5.16 -4.43 8.75
N ALA A 294 4.61 -4.05 7.62
CA ALA A 294 3.23 -3.59 7.47
C ALA A 294 2.61 -4.01 6.14
N GLY A 295 1.29 -3.85 6.03
CA GLY A 295 0.51 -4.06 4.82
C GLY A 295 0.08 -5.51 4.62
N GLN A 296 -0.66 -5.76 3.54
CA GLN A 296 -1.15 -7.10 3.18
C GLN A 296 -0.02 -8.11 2.95
N GLY A 297 1.16 -7.62 2.62
CA GLY A 297 2.35 -8.41 2.30
C GLY A 297 3.31 -8.59 3.48
N GLU A 298 2.89 -8.51 4.74
CA GLU A 298 3.78 -8.79 5.88
C GLU A 298 4.46 -10.17 5.76
N PHE A 299 3.77 -11.18 5.22
CA PHE A 299 4.36 -12.50 4.97
C PHE A 299 5.53 -12.42 3.98
N LEU A 300 5.44 -11.57 2.95
CA LEU A 300 6.49 -11.34 1.97
C LEU A 300 7.64 -10.54 2.58
N ALA A 301 7.34 -9.53 3.40
CA ALA A 301 8.35 -8.77 4.15
C ALA A 301 9.15 -9.67 5.08
N GLN A 302 8.51 -10.61 5.79
CA GLN A 302 9.19 -11.61 6.61
C GLN A 302 10.07 -12.55 5.77
N ARG A 303 9.65 -12.95 4.56
CA ARG A 303 10.48 -13.72 3.63
C ARG A 303 11.66 -12.91 3.12
N LEU A 304 11.46 -11.63 2.83
CA LEU A 304 12.54 -10.72 2.47
C LEU A 304 13.60 -10.66 3.58
N LEU A 305 13.19 -10.45 4.82
CA LEU A 305 14.11 -10.36 5.96
C LEU A 305 14.97 -11.63 6.12
N ARG A 306 14.34 -12.81 5.97
CA ARG A 306 15.10 -14.08 5.94
C ARG A 306 16.04 -14.17 4.73
N HIS A 307 15.60 -13.74 3.56
CA HIS A 307 16.39 -13.77 2.32
C HIS A 307 17.63 -12.87 2.40
N VAL A 308 17.54 -11.72 3.07
CA VAL A 308 18.67 -10.78 3.25
C VAL A 308 19.52 -11.08 4.49
N GLY A 309 19.18 -12.13 5.27
CA GLY A 309 19.91 -12.52 6.48
C GLY A 309 19.74 -11.53 7.64
N TRP A 310 18.56 -10.88 7.74
CA TRP A 310 18.28 -9.99 8.86
C TRP A 310 18.04 -10.77 10.16
N GLU A 311 18.83 -10.47 11.19
CA GLU A 311 18.76 -11.11 12.52
C GLU A 311 18.33 -10.13 13.62
N GLY A 312 18.12 -8.85 13.26
CA GLY A 312 17.70 -7.82 14.21
C GLY A 312 16.23 -7.94 14.62
N ARG A 313 15.80 -7.01 15.47
CA ARG A 313 14.42 -6.94 15.96
C ARG A 313 13.46 -6.68 14.80
N THR A 314 12.40 -7.48 14.70
CA THR A 314 11.29 -7.28 13.74
C THR A 314 9.98 -7.16 14.51
N VAL A 315 9.15 -6.20 14.10
CA VAL A 315 7.83 -5.94 14.68
C VAL A 315 6.78 -5.92 13.58
N SER A 316 5.68 -6.63 13.77
CA SER A 316 4.49 -6.53 12.90
C SER A 316 3.67 -5.32 13.31
N LEU A 317 3.39 -4.42 12.38
CA LEU A 317 2.51 -3.29 12.65
C LEU A 317 1.09 -3.77 12.96
N ALA A 318 0.64 -4.85 12.31
CA ALA A 318 -0.66 -5.45 12.59
C ALA A 318 -0.78 -5.97 14.04
N ALA A 319 0.29 -6.51 14.60
CA ALA A 319 0.33 -6.92 16.01
C ALA A 319 0.29 -5.72 16.97
N GLU A 320 0.84 -4.58 16.56
CA GLU A 320 0.93 -3.36 17.38
C GLU A 320 -0.36 -2.54 17.41
N ILE A 321 -1.06 -2.43 16.27
CA ILE A 321 -2.23 -1.56 16.13
C ILE A 321 -3.53 -2.33 15.88
N GLY A 322 -3.45 -3.64 15.74
CA GLY A 322 -4.58 -4.52 15.40
C GLY A 322 -4.74 -4.73 13.88
N ALA A 323 -5.29 -5.90 13.52
CA ALA A 323 -5.40 -6.31 12.11
C ALA A 323 -6.27 -5.36 11.26
N ALA A 324 -7.41 -4.90 11.79
CA ALA A 324 -8.31 -3.98 11.08
C ALA A 324 -7.62 -2.62 10.79
N ALA A 325 -6.96 -2.04 11.78
CA ALA A 325 -6.23 -0.78 11.62
C ALA A 325 -5.04 -0.93 10.65
N SER A 326 -4.35 -2.07 10.68
CA SER A 326 -3.23 -2.33 9.77
C SER A 326 -3.65 -2.42 8.29
N GLN A 327 -4.86 -2.88 7.99
CA GLN A 327 -5.38 -2.89 6.62
C GLN A 327 -5.58 -1.48 6.04
N VAL A 328 -5.77 -0.51 6.91
CA VAL A 328 -5.95 0.91 6.57
C VAL A 328 -4.85 1.76 7.22
N ALA A 329 -3.65 1.22 7.38
CA ALA A 329 -2.56 1.82 8.14
C ALA A 329 -2.29 3.31 7.84
N PRO A 330 -2.32 3.80 6.59
CA PRO A 330 -2.15 5.23 6.33
C PRO A 330 -3.25 6.10 6.93
N ALA A 331 -4.51 5.69 6.83
CA ALA A 331 -5.63 6.43 7.44
C ALA A 331 -5.54 6.38 8.96
N PHE A 332 -5.27 5.19 9.54
CA PHE A 332 -5.08 5.05 10.98
C PHE A 332 -3.93 5.93 11.49
N ALA A 333 -2.78 5.89 10.85
CA ALA A 333 -1.63 6.72 11.19
C ALA A 333 -1.96 8.20 11.13
N LEU A 334 -2.64 8.62 10.06
CA LEU A 334 -3.02 10.02 9.86
C LEU A 334 -3.96 10.52 10.97
N ALA A 335 -4.92 9.71 11.41
CA ALA A 335 -5.81 10.05 12.53
C ALA A 335 -5.04 10.23 13.83
N GLN A 336 -4.11 9.32 14.14
CA GLN A 336 -3.26 9.40 15.33
C GLN A 336 -2.39 10.67 15.32
N LEU A 337 -1.73 10.97 14.19
CA LEU A 337 -0.89 12.17 14.03
C LEU A 337 -1.70 13.48 14.16
N ALA A 338 -2.92 13.50 13.64
CA ALA A 338 -3.79 14.66 13.77
C ALA A 338 -4.27 14.89 15.22
N ASP A 339 -4.54 13.80 15.93
CA ASP A 339 -4.95 13.86 17.33
C ASP A 339 -3.78 14.31 18.24
N GLU A 340 -2.57 13.81 18.03
CA GLU A 340 -1.37 14.27 18.71
C GLU A 340 -1.16 15.80 18.53
N ARG A 341 -1.28 16.29 17.29
CA ARG A 341 -1.15 17.72 17.00
C ARG A 341 -2.17 18.59 17.73
N ARG A 342 -3.39 18.09 17.95
CA ARG A 342 -4.44 18.85 18.64
C ARG A 342 -4.24 18.90 20.16
N ARG A 343 -3.49 17.96 20.70
CA ARG A 343 -3.15 17.90 22.14
C ARG A 343 -1.90 18.71 22.50
N SER A 344 -1.05 19.00 21.51
CA SER A 344 0.18 19.81 21.65
C SER A 344 -0.12 21.30 21.54
#